data_0cea748e578fdbc40b7bd15e5cefb39d
#
_entry.id   0cea748e578fdbc40b7bd15e5cefb39d
#
_cell.length_a   1.000
_cell.length_b   1.000
_cell.length_c   1.000
_cell.angle_alpha   90.00
_cell.angle_beta   90.00
_cell.angle_gamma   90.00
#
_symmetry.space_group_name_H-M   'P 1'
#
loop_
_entity.id
_entity.type
_entity.pdbx_description
1 polymer ?
#
loop_
_entity_poly.entity_id
_entity_poly.type
_entity_poly.pdbx_seq_one_letter_code
_entity_poly.pdbx_strand_id
1 'polypeptide(L)'
;MGAAVFFGCTFVAFGPALSLFILTIARDPLRVIILVAGSFFWLVSVLFSSLIWFISVQVSNKEDSKLQYGLLIFGAAISVILQEVFRYAYYRLLKKADEGLATISEDGRSPISIQQMAYVSGFSFGIISGVFSVINILADAVGPGTVGIHGDSQFYFLTSAFLTMAIVFLHTFWGIIFFAACEKRKPLHIVGVVLCHLVTSGVTFLNPLYEASLIPIYVLTLLMGVWAFVAAGGNYHNIRKCLACLGHDQAVR
;
A
#
# COMPACT_ATOMS: atom_id res chain seq x y z
N MET A 1 14.85 3.88 -24.22
CA MET A 1 15.48 3.39 -22.99
C MET A 1 15.49 1.88 -23.06
N GLY A 2 16.28 1.16 -22.27
CA GLY A 2 16.50 -0.28 -22.51
C GLY A 2 16.04 -1.17 -21.36
N ALA A 3 16.16 -2.49 -21.55
CA ALA A 3 15.83 -3.51 -20.55
C ALA A 3 16.49 -3.26 -19.18
N ALA A 4 17.67 -2.64 -19.14
CA ALA A 4 18.34 -2.30 -17.88
C ALA A 4 17.54 -1.32 -17.02
N VAL A 5 16.88 -0.31 -17.62
CA VAL A 5 16.01 0.63 -16.88
C VAL A 5 14.77 -0.09 -16.39
N PHE A 6 14.15 -0.92 -17.22
CA PHE A 6 13.00 -1.73 -16.84
C PHE A 6 13.30 -2.61 -15.62
N PHE A 7 14.34 -3.46 -15.71
CA PHE A 7 14.68 -4.36 -14.61
C PHE A 7 15.17 -3.62 -13.36
N GLY A 8 15.96 -2.56 -13.54
CA GLY A 8 16.44 -1.74 -12.42
C GLY A 8 15.29 -1.07 -11.66
N CYS A 9 14.36 -0.44 -12.37
CA CYS A 9 13.18 0.21 -11.76
C CYS A 9 12.21 -0.82 -11.15
N THR A 10 12.01 -1.97 -11.80
CA THR A 10 11.22 -3.07 -11.23
C THR A 10 11.83 -3.57 -9.92
N PHE A 11 13.15 -3.73 -9.88
CA PHE A 11 13.85 -4.15 -8.67
C PHE A 11 13.75 -3.11 -7.55
N VAL A 12 13.89 -1.83 -7.86
CA VAL A 12 13.71 -0.76 -6.87
C VAL A 12 12.27 -0.74 -6.33
N ALA A 13 11.27 -0.81 -7.22
CA ALA A 13 9.87 -0.73 -6.84
C ALA A 13 9.42 -1.93 -5.98
N PHE A 14 9.81 -3.14 -6.36
CA PHE A 14 9.27 -4.38 -5.79
C PHE A 14 10.29 -5.26 -5.07
N GLY A 15 11.59 -5.01 -5.18
CA GLY A 15 12.63 -5.83 -4.54
C GLY A 15 12.45 -5.99 -3.03
N PRO A 16 12.28 -4.88 -2.26
CA PRO A 16 12.00 -4.98 -0.82
C PRO A 16 10.69 -5.71 -0.52
N ALA A 17 9.64 -5.45 -1.31
CA ALA A 17 8.36 -6.13 -1.16
C ALA A 17 8.45 -7.64 -1.48
N LEU A 18 9.15 -8.01 -2.54
CA LEU A 18 9.40 -9.42 -2.87
C LEU A 18 10.17 -10.14 -1.77
N SER A 19 11.17 -9.48 -1.19
CA SER A 19 11.91 -10.02 -0.05
C SER A 19 10.99 -10.27 1.16
N LEU A 20 10.13 -9.30 1.50
CA LEU A 20 9.14 -9.46 2.57
C LEU A 20 8.16 -10.61 2.25
N PHE A 21 7.66 -10.69 1.01
CA PHE A 21 6.78 -11.78 0.59
C PHE A 21 7.43 -13.16 0.80
N ILE A 22 8.65 -13.35 0.29
CA ILE A 22 9.37 -14.63 0.39
C ILE A 22 9.65 -15.01 1.85
N LEU A 23 10.08 -14.05 2.66
CA LEU A 23 10.49 -14.31 4.03
C LEU A 23 9.31 -14.49 4.99
N THR A 24 8.18 -13.82 4.76
CA THR A 24 7.11 -13.73 5.76
C THR A 24 5.77 -14.32 5.32
N ILE A 25 5.52 -14.48 4.01
CA ILE A 25 4.20 -14.87 3.48
C ILE A 25 4.25 -16.19 2.71
N ALA A 26 5.19 -16.33 1.78
CA ALA A 26 5.19 -17.38 0.75
C ALA A 26 5.16 -18.82 1.30
N ARG A 27 5.66 -19.04 2.52
CA ARG A 27 5.73 -20.37 3.15
C ARG A 27 4.45 -20.78 3.89
N ASP A 28 3.52 -19.86 4.07
CA ASP A 28 2.28 -20.10 4.82
C ASP A 28 1.08 -19.98 3.88
N PRO A 29 0.40 -21.09 3.51
CA PRO A 29 -0.72 -21.07 2.58
C PRO A 29 -1.86 -20.15 3.02
N LEU A 30 -2.11 -20.04 4.33
CA LEU A 30 -3.16 -19.17 4.86
C LEU A 30 -2.86 -17.69 4.60
N ARG A 31 -1.59 -17.29 4.77
CA ARG A 31 -1.15 -15.92 4.45
C ARG A 31 -1.24 -15.63 2.95
N VAL A 32 -0.94 -16.61 2.11
CA VAL A 32 -1.10 -16.47 0.65
C VAL A 32 -2.57 -16.27 0.27
N ILE A 33 -3.49 -17.02 0.88
CA ILE A 33 -4.94 -16.86 0.66
C ILE A 33 -5.39 -15.45 1.08
N ILE A 34 -4.95 -14.97 2.24
CA ILE A 34 -5.25 -13.60 2.71
C ILE A 34 -4.69 -12.56 1.74
N LEU A 35 -3.48 -12.75 1.22
CA LEU A 35 -2.87 -11.84 0.25
C LEU A 35 -3.69 -11.75 -1.04
N VAL A 36 -4.10 -12.89 -1.61
CA VAL A 36 -4.89 -12.94 -2.85
C VAL A 36 -6.26 -12.30 -2.63
N ALA A 37 -6.95 -12.65 -1.54
CA ALA A 37 -8.25 -12.08 -1.21
C ALA A 37 -8.16 -10.56 -0.99
N GLY A 38 -7.14 -10.07 -0.27
CA GLY A 38 -6.94 -8.64 -0.06
C GLY A 38 -6.69 -7.89 -1.36
N SER A 39 -5.91 -8.46 -2.28
CA SER A 39 -5.70 -7.89 -3.61
C SER A 39 -7.00 -7.76 -4.39
N PHE A 40 -7.89 -8.76 -4.30
CA PHE A 40 -9.21 -8.70 -4.90
C PHE A 40 -10.07 -7.57 -4.31
N PHE A 41 -10.09 -7.40 -2.98
CA PHE A 41 -10.83 -6.30 -2.34
C PHE A 41 -10.33 -4.92 -2.80
N TRP A 42 -9.03 -4.74 -2.96
CA TRP A 42 -8.48 -3.51 -3.49
C TRP A 42 -8.92 -3.27 -4.95
N LEU A 43 -8.82 -4.29 -5.81
CA LEU A 43 -9.23 -4.19 -7.22
C LEU A 43 -10.71 -3.80 -7.35
N VAL A 44 -11.59 -4.40 -6.56
CA VAL A 44 -13.01 -4.07 -6.55
C VAL A 44 -13.24 -2.62 -6.11
N SER A 45 -12.49 -2.12 -5.10
CA SER A 45 -12.59 -0.73 -4.67
C SER A 45 -12.23 0.27 -5.78
N VAL A 46 -11.16 -0.01 -6.53
CA VAL A 46 -10.73 0.82 -7.66
C VAL A 46 -11.71 0.72 -8.82
N LEU A 47 -12.28 -0.45 -9.09
CA LEU A 47 -13.32 -0.63 -10.11
C LEU A 47 -14.53 0.27 -9.81
N PHE A 48 -15.04 0.27 -8.58
CA PHE A 48 -16.14 1.13 -8.20
C PHE A 48 -15.79 2.62 -8.28
N SER A 49 -14.60 3.02 -7.83
CA SER A 49 -14.17 4.42 -7.93
C SER A 49 -14.04 4.87 -9.38
N SER A 50 -13.48 4.02 -10.24
CA SER A 50 -13.35 4.29 -11.67
C SER A 50 -14.71 4.43 -12.37
N LEU A 51 -15.69 3.62 -11.97
CA LEU A 51 -17.04 3.73 -12.50
C LEU A 51 -17.72 5.05 -12.09
N ILE A 52 -17.58 5.44 -10.81
CA ILE A 52 -18.11 6.74 -10.32
C ILE A 52 -17.46 7.90 -11.06
N TRP A 53 -16.12 7.88 -11.19
CA TRP A 53 -15.39 8.91 -11.92
C TRP A 53 -15.81 8.96 -13.40
N PHE A 54 -15.89 7.82 -14.06
CA PHE A 54 -16.32 7.72 -15.46
C PHE A 54 -17.70 8.34 -15.68
N ILE A 55 -18.70 7.99 -14.85
CA ILE A 55 -20.04 8.55 -14.93
C ILE A 55 -19.99 10.08 -14.74
N SER A 56 -19.24 10.55 -13.75
CA SER A 56 -19.09 11.99 -13.45
C SER A 56 -18.51 12.76 -14.64
N VAL A 57 -17.49 12.21 -15.31
CA VAL A 57 -16.88 12.82 -16.51
C VAL A 57 -17.84 12.79 -17.70
N GLN A 58 -18.60 11.71 -17.90
CA GLN A 58 -19.55 11.62 -19.04
C GLN A 58 -20.70 12.62 -18.94
N VAL A 59 -21.16 12.93 -17.72
CA VAL A 59 -22.25 13.88 -17.47
C VAL A 59 -21.77 15.33 -17.47
N SER A 60 -20.44 15.56 -17.33
CA SER A 60 -19.85 16.90 -17.25
C SER A 60 -19.47 17.47 -18.61
N ASN A 61 -19.29 18.80 -18.65
CA ASN A 61 -18.76 19.46 -19.85
C ASN A 61 -17.27 19.11 -20.04
N LYS A 62 -16.94 18.42 -21.14
CA LYS A 62 -15.59 17.95 -21.46
C LYS A 62 -14.65 19.07 -21.94
N GLU A 63 -15.20 20.20 -22.38
CA GLU A 63 -14.41 21.34 -22.88
C GLU A 63 -13.92 22.24 -21.74
N ASP A 64 -14.51 22.17 -20.56
CA ASP A 64 -14.10 22.92 -19.39
C ASP A 64 -12.92 22.23 -18.68
N SER A 65 -11.70 22.68 -18.97
CA SER A 65 -10.46 22.14 -18.41
C SER A 65 -10.38 22.28 -16.88
N LYS A 66 -10.98 23.34 -16.29
CA LYS A 66 -11.00 23.52 -14.83
C LYS A 66 -11.92 22.51 -14.16
N LEU A 67 -13.09 22.28 -14.76
CA LEU A 67 -14.03 21.27 -14.29
C LEU A 67 -13.41 19.88 -14.38
N GLN A 68 -12.74 19.55 -15.51
CA GLN A 68 -12.08 18.26 -15.69
C GLN A 68 -10.94 18.04 -14.66
N TYR A 69 -10.15 19.06 -14.36
CA TYR A 69 -9.15 18.98 -13.29
C TYR A 69 -9.78 18.78 -11.91
N GLY A 70 -10.88 19.48 -11.61
CA GLY A 70 -11.65 19.27 -10.38
C GLY A 70 -12.20 17.86 -10.25
N LEU A 71 -12.69 17.28 -11.36
CA LEU A 71 -13.15 15.89 -11.41
C LEU A 71 -12.03 14.87 -11.20
N LEU A 72 -10.80 15.17 -11.65
CA LEU A 72 -9.65 14.33 -11.38
C LEU A 72 -9.33 14.27 -9.88
N ILE A 73 -9.33 15.43 -9.20
CA ILE A 73 -9.15 15.51 -7.74
C ILE A 73 -10.28 14.76 -7.01
N PHE A 74 -11.52 14.98 -7.43
CA PHE A 74 -12.68 14.27 -6.90
C PHE A 74 -12.54 12.75 -7.07
N GLY A 75 -12.13 12.28 -8.26
CA GLY A 75 -11.90 10.87 -8.54
C GLY A 75 -10.84 10.26 -7.63
N ALA A 76 -9.73 10.96 -7.40
CA ALA A 76 -8.67 10.53 -6.49
C ALA A 76 -9.20 10.44 -5.05
N ALA A 77 -9.94 11.44 -4.56
CA ALA A 77 -10.50 11.44 -3.22
C ALA A 77 -11.51 10.31 -3.00
N ILE A 78 -12.42 10.10 -3.95
CA ILE A 78 -13.40 8.98 -3.92
C ILE A 78 -12.67 7.65 -3.95
N SER A 79 -11.61 7.51 -4.75
CA SER A 79 -10.82 6.28 -4.82
C SER A 79 -10.21 5.95 -3.45
N VAL A 80 -9.62 6.93 -2.76
CA VAL A 80 -9.07 6.73 -1.41
C VAL A 80 -10.17 6.30 -0.43
N ILE A 81 -11.29 7.02 -0.40
CA ILE A 81 -12.40 6.69 0.50
C ILE A 81 -12.91 5.28 0.28
N LEU A 82 -13.13 4.87 -0.98
CA LEU A 82 -13.58 3.53 -1.31
C LEU A 82 -12.54 2.46 -0.93
N GLN A 83 -11.25 2.71 -1.16
CA GLN A 83 -10.20 1.80 -0.71
C GLN A 83 -10.25 1.57 0.80
N GLU A 84 -10.48 2.62 1.61
CA GLU A 84 -10.58 2.48 3.07
C GLU A 84 -11.88 1.81 3.51
N VAL A 85 -13.01 2.06 2.82
CA VAL A 85 -14.26 1.32 3.04
C VAL A 85 -14.08 -0.17 2.74
N PHE A 86 -13.44 -0.52 1.63
CA PHE A 86 -13.17 -1.92 1.28
C PHE A 86 -12.12 -2.55 2.21
N ARG A 87 -11.17 -1.79 2.73
CA ARG A 87 -10.26 -2.23 3.80
C ARG A 87 -11.05 -2.59 5.06
N TYR A 88 -12.02 -1.79 5.45
CA TYR A 88 -12.91 -2.10 6.58
C TYR A 88 -13.76 -3.34 6.31
N ALA A 89 -14.34 -3.47 5.12
CA ALA A 89 -15.11 -4.65 4.73
C ALA A 89 -14.23 -5.92 4.79
N TYR A 90 -13.00 -5.82 4.30
CA TYR A 90 -12.03 -6.91 4.34
C TYR A 90 -11.62 -7.28 5.79
N TYR A 91 -11.37 -6.28 6.64
CA TYR A 91 -11.15 -6.51 8.07
C TYR A 91 -12.32 -7.29 8.70
N ARG A 92 -13.58 -6.89 8.42
CA ARG A 92 -14.78 -7.58 8.94
C ARG A 92 -14.86 -9.04 8.45
N LEU A 93 -14.53 -9.29 7.19
CA LEU A 93 -14.48 -10.64 6.63
C LEU A 93 -13.40 -11.49 7.31
N LEU A 94 -12.19 -10.97 7.45
CA LEU A 94 -11.09 -11.70 8.09
C LEU A 94 -11.37 -11.98 9.56
N LYS A 95 -11.98 -11.04 10.28
CA LYS A 95 -12.38 -11.26 11.67
C LYS A 95 -13.41 -12.39 11.80
N LYS A 96 -14.39 -12.42 10.91
CA LYS A 96 -15.38 -13.52 10.89
C LYS A 96 -14.73 -14.87 10.53
N ALA A 97 -13.77 -14.87 9.61
CA ALA A 97 -12.99 -16.07 9.26
C ALA A 97 -12.14 -16.56 10.44
N ASP A 98 -11.52 -15.65 11.19
CA ASP A 98 -10.74 -15.91 12.40
C ASP A 98 -11.58 -16.60 13.48
N GLU A 99 -12.78 -16.07 13.75
CA GLU A 99 -13.75 -16.67 14.66
C GLU A 99 -14.16 -18.10 14.23
N GLY A 100 -14.39 -18.29 12.91
CA GLY A 100 -14.69 -19.60 12.34
C GLY A 100 -13.53 -20.59 12.47
N LEU A 101 -12.31 -20.16 12.17
CA LEU A 101 -11.11 -20.98 12.29
C LEU A 101 -10.87 -21.40 13.75
N ALA A 102 -11.07 -20.50 14.70
CA ALA A 102 -10.95 -20.81 16.13
C ALA A 102 -11.98 -21.87 16.57
N THR A 103 -13.20 -21.85 15.99
CA THR A 103 -14.25 -22.80 16.35
C THR A 103 -13.95 -24.25 15.91
N ILE A 104 -13.26 -24.42 14.77
CA ILE A 104 -12.91 -25.74 14.22
C ILE A 104 -11.54 -26.24 14.67
N SER A 105 -10.74 -25.40 15.33
CA SER A 105 -9.42 -25.76 15.85
C SER A 105 -9.56 -26.56 17.16
N GLU A 106 -8.74 -27.62 17.33
CA GLU A 106 -8.76 -28.47 18.50
C GLU A 106 -8.44 -27.72 19.80
N ASP A 107 -7.59 -26.69 19.72
CA ASP A 107 -7.21 -25.89 20.88
C ASP A 107 -8.06 -24.62 21.07
N GLY A 108 -9.11 -24.43 20.23
CA GLY A 108 -9.99 -23.26 20.26
C GLY A 108 -9.31 -21.93 19.86
N ARG A 109 -8.16 -22.00 19.19
CA ARG A 109 -7.40 -20.83 18.78
C ARG A 109 -7.29 -20.74 17.26
N SER A 110 -7.29 -19.53 16.74
CA SER A 110 -6.99 -19.31 15.33
C SER A 110 -5.51 -19.60 15.04
N PRO A 111 -5.20 -20.24 13.89
CA PRO A 111 -3.83 -20.53 13.47
C PRO A 111 -3.04 -19.28 13.06
N ILE A 112 -3.70 -18.13 12.94
CA ILE A 112 -3.08 -16.86 12.53
C ILE A 112 -3.49 -15.72 13.48
N SER A 113 -2.56 -14.86 13.87
CA SER A 113 -2.87 -13.73 14.73
C SER A 113 -3.47 -12.56 13.94
N ILE A 114 -4.27 -11.72 14.63
CA ILE A 114 -4.85 -10.51 14.01
C ILE A 114 -3.76 -9.54 13.49
N GLN A 115 -2.60 -9.49 14.14
CA GLN A 115 -1.45 -8.68 13.68
C GLN A 115 -0.88 -9.21 12.36
N GLN A 116 -0.80 -10.53 12.21
CA GLN A 116 -0.36 -11.15 10.96
C GLN A 116 -1.38 -10.92 9.84
N MET A 117 -2.67 -11.06 10.12
CA MET A 117 -3.74 -10.74 9.17
C MET A 117 -3.68 -9.28 8.74
N ALA A 118 -3.47 -8.36 9.69
CA ALA A 118 -3.34 -6.92 9.43
C ALA A 118 -2.14 -6.61 8.50
N TYR A 119 -0.99 -7.22 8.79
CA TYR A 119 0.21 -7.09 7.97
C TYR A 119 -0.03 -7.59 6.54
N VAL A 120 -0.50 -8.84 6.38
CA VAL A 120 -0.70 -9.45 5.06
C VAL A 120 -1.77 -8.69 4.27
N SER A 121 -2.87 -8.26 4.92
CA SER A 121 -3.92 -7.45 4.30
C SER A 121 -3.39 -6.09 3.81
N GLY A 122 -2.63 -5.37 4.63
CA GLY A 122 -2.02 -4.11 4.24
C GLY A 122 -1.01 -4.29 3.10
N PHE A 123 -0.19 -5.34 3.19
CA PHE A 123 0.79 -5.69 2.17
C PHE A 123 0.13 -6.06 0.83
N SER A 124 -1.00 -6.78 0.84
CA SER A 124 -1.74 -7.12 -0.37
C SER A 124 -2.28 -5.88 -1.09
N PHE A 125 -2.87 -4.93 -0.34
CA PHE A 125 -3.29 -3.64 -0.87
C PHE A 125 -2.11 -2.86 -1.47
N GLY A 126 -0.95 -2.87 -0.80
CA GLY A 126 0.25 -2.20 -1.27
C GLY A 126 0.80 -2.78 -2.56
N ILE A 127 0.98 -4.10 -2.64
CA ILE A 127 1.52 -4.76 -3.83
C ILE A 127 0.65 -4.50 -5.05
N ILE A 128 -0.67 -4.73 -4.93
CA ILE A 128 -1.55 -4.57 -6.08
C ILE A 128 -1.67 -3.09 -6.50
N SER A 129 -1.72 -2.16 -5.55
CA SER A 129 -1.66 -0.72 -5.81
C SER A 129 -0.36 -0.33 -6.51
N GLY A 130 0.78 -0.83 -6.05
CA GLY A 130 2.08 -0.61 -6.67
C GLY A 130 2.16 -1.15 -8.10
N VAL A 131 1.65 -2.35 -8.35
CA VAL A 131 1.60 -2.93 -9.70
C VAL A 131 0.79 -2.03 -10.64
N PHE A 132 -0.41 -1.62 -10.22
CA PHE A 132 -1.28 -0.77 -11.05
C PHE A 132 -0.70 0.63 -11.28
N SER A 133 0.05 1.19 -10.31
CA SER A 133 0.64 2.50 -10.45
C SER A 133 1.84 2.55 -11.40
N VAL A 134 2.59 1.45 -11.55
CA VAL A 134 3.87 1.47 -12.27
C VAL A 134 3.91 0.59 -13.52
N ILE A 135 2.93 -0.30 -13.74
CA ILE A 135 2.99 -1.28 -14.83
C ILE A 135 3.08 -0.63 -16.23
N ASN A 136 2.29 0.43 -16.46
CA ASN A 136 2.34 1.16 -17.74
C ASN A 136 3.66 1.91 -17.90
N ILE A 137 4.14 2.53 -16.82
CA ILE A 137 5.43 3.23 -16.79
C ILE A 137 6.58 2.28 -17.12
N LEU A 138 6.57 1.08 -16.56
CA LEU A 138 7.58 0.05 -16.85
C LEU A 138 7.46 -0.48 -18.29
N ALA A 139 6.24 -0.62 -18.81
CA ALA A 139 6.03 -1.01 -20.20
C ALA A 139 6.63 0.04 -21.17
N ASP A 140 6.45 1.33 -20.88
CA ASP A 140 7.04 2.42 -21.67
C ASP A 140 8.57 2.44 -21.63
N ALA A 141 9.19 1.95 -20.56
CA ALA A 141 10.64 1.85 -20.44
C ALA A 141 11.26 0.85 -21.44
N VAL A 142 10.51 -0.17 -21.87
CA VAL A 142 10.95 -1.20 -22.83
C VAL A 142 10.60 -0.84 -24.27
N GLY A 143 9.47 -0.16 -24.47
CA GLY A 143 8.94 0.20 -25.78
C GLY A 143 9.59 1.45 -26.39
N PRO A 144 9.19 1.81 -27.62
CA PRO A 144 9.58 3.07 -28.25
C PRO A 144 8.90 4.29 -27.62
N GLY A 145 8.30 4.10 -26.43
CA GLY A 145 7.47 5.08 -25.74
C GLY A 145 8.16 6.42 -25.53
N THR A 146 7.42 7.48 -25.73
CA THR A 146 7.78 8.83 -25.32
C THR A 146 7.68 8.91 -23.80
N VAL A 147 8.73 9.39 -23.16
CA VAL A 147 8.73 9.70 -21.73
C VAL A 147 7.82 10.90 -21.53
N GLY A 148 6.59 10.65 -21.05
CA GLY A 148 5.55 11.66 -20.84
C GLY A 148 5.09 12.41 -22.11
N ILE A 149 3.87 12.90 -22.07
CA ILE A 149 3.27 13.67 -23.17
C ILE A 149 3.98 15.02 -23.37
N HIS A 150 4.68 15.52 -22.36
CA HIS A 150 5.34 16.83 -22.33
C HIS A 150 6.87 16.77 -22.19
N GLY A 151 7.50 15.59 -22.35
CA GLY A 151 8.94 15.42 -22.17
C GLY A 151 9.33 15.44 -20.69
N ASP A 152 9.03 14.35 -19.99
CA ASP A 152 9.37 14.21 -18.57
C ASP A 152 10.88 14.16 -18.32
N SER A 153 11.25 14.40 -17.06
CA SER A 153 12.61 14.31 -16.57
C SER A 153 13.24 12.95 -16.91
N GLN A 154 14.54 12.94 -17.18
CA GLN A 154 15.33 11.71 -17.34
C GLN A 154 15.21 10.77 -16.14
N PHE A 155 14.78 11.27 -14.97
CA PHE A 155 14.58 10.51 -13.73
C PHE A 155 13.15 9.98 -13.57
N TYR A 156 12.25 10.18 -14.52
CA TYR A 156 10.83 9.80 -14.45
C TYR A 156 10.63 8.34 -14.00
N PHE A 157 11.32 7.39 -14.64
CA PHE A 157 11.19 5.97 -14.29
C PHE A 157 11.72 5.66 -12.89
N LEU A 158 12.84 6.25 -12.53
CA LEU A 158 13.47 6.01 -11.23
C LEU A 158 12.63 6.60 -10.09
N THR A 159 12.15 7.83 -10.23
CA THR A 159 11.30 8.48 -9.23
C THR A 159 9.97 7.77 -9.08
N SER A 160 9.37 7.30 -10.18
CA SER A 160 8.16 6.49 -10.16
C SER A 160 8.37 5.15 -9.45
N ALA A 161 9.53 4.51 -9.63
CA ALA A 161 9.86 3.27 -8.92
C ALA A 161 10.02 3.49 -7.41
N PHE A 162 10.69 4.56 -6.98
CA PHE A 162 10.80 4.92 -5.57
C PHE A 162 9.43 5.29 -4.97
N LEU A 163 8.60 6.03 -5.69
CA LEU A 163 7.25 6.36 -5.25
C LEU A 163 6.42 5.09 -5.04
N THR A 164 6.49 4.15 -5.99
CA THR A 164 5.80 2.86 -5.91
C THR A 164 6.24 2.06 -4.67
N MET A 165 7.54 2.00 -4.40
CA MET A 165 8.06 1.35 -3.19
C MET A 165 7.48 1.98 -1.92
N ALA A 166 7.44 3.32 -1.84
CA ALA A 166 6.86 4.02 -0.69
C ALA A 166 5.36 3.70 -0.53
N ILE A 167 4.59 3.67 -1.62
CA ILE A 167 3.16 3.33 -1.62
C ILE A 167 2.92 1.91 -1.09
N VAL A 168 3.75 0.94 -1.49
CA VAL A 168 3.65 -0.44 -0.97
C VAL A 168 3.84 -0.47 0.53
N PHE A 169 4.84 0.22 1.06
CA PHE A 169 5.06 0.32 2.50
C PHE A 169 3.94 1.07 3.22
N LEU A 170 3.47 2.19 2.68
CA LEU A 170 2.39 2.97 3.27
C LEU A 170 1.11 2.14 3.41
N HIS A 171 0.68 1.44 2.36
CA HIS A 171 -0.49 0.57 2.45
C HIS A 171 -0.32 -0.55 3.49
N THR A 172 0.90 -1.09 3.61
CA THR A 172 1.24 -2.10 4.63
C THR A 172 1.07 -1.51 6.03
N PHE A 173 1.63 -0.34 6.30
CA PHE A 173 1.55 0.34 7.59
C PHE A 173 0.12 0.78 7.91
N TRP A 174 -0.60 1.34 6.94
CA TRP A 174 -2.02 1.68 7.10
C TRP A 174 -2.87 0.46 7.44
N GLY A 175 -2.62 -0.69 6.81
CA GLY A 175 -3.30 -1.94 7.15
C GLY A 175 -3.11 -2.31 8.63
N ILE A 176 -1.87 -2.28 9.12
CA ILE A 176 -1.54 -2.59 10.52
C ILE A 176 -2.24 -1.62 11.48
N ILE A 177 -2.13 -0.31 11.22
CA ILE A 177 -2.75 0.72 12.08
C ILE A 177 -4.26 0.60 12.06
N PHE A 178 -4.86 0.40 10.87
CA PHE A 178 -6.30 0.32 10.68
C PHE A 178 -6.92 -0.87 11.43
N PHE A 179 -6.34 -2.06 11.30
CA PHE A 179 -6.81 -3.24 12.01
C PHE A 179 -6.65 -3.09 13.52
N ALA A 180 -5.51 -2.58 13.99
CA ALA A 180 -5.29 -2.30 15.40
C ALA A 180 -6.30 -1.26 15.94
N ALA A 181 -6.67 -0.27 15.14
CA ALA A 181 -7.67 0.73 15.48
C ALA A 181 -9.08 0.14 15.57
N CYS A 182 -9.44 -0.75 14.65
CA CYS A 182 -10.71 -1.47 14.67
C CYS A 182 -10.83 -2.37 15.91
N GLU A 183 -9.79 -3.15 16.24
CA GLU A 183 -9.78 -4.02 17.42
C GLU A 183 -9.86 -3.24 18.73
N LYS A 184 -9.11 -2.15 18.83
CA LYS A 184 -9.07 -1.30 20.03
C LYS A 184 -10.19 -0.26 20.09
N ARG A 185 -11.12 -0.25 19.11
CA ARG A 185 -12.21 0.73 18.98
C ARG A 185 -11.74 2.18 19.03
N LYS A 186 -10.67 2.51 18.32
CA LYS A 186 -10.07 3.85 18.27
C LYS A 186 -10.37 4.55 16.93
N PRO A 187 -11.54 5.16 16.73
CA PRO A 187 -11.95 5.73 15.44
C PRO A 187 -11.01 6.85 14.96
N LEU A 188 -10.40 7.61 15.87
CA LEU A 188 -9.45 8.67 15.51
C LEU A 188 -8.22 8.13 14.74
N HIS A 189 -7.77 6.91 15.02
CA HIS A 189 -6.67 6.30 14.27
C HIS A 189 -7.11 5.93 12.84
N ILE A 190 -8.36 5.50 12.66
CA ILE A 190 -8.93 5.23 11.33
C ILE A 190 -8.98 6.54 10.52
N VAL A 191 -9.50 7.62 11.12
CA VAL A 191 -9.51 8.94 10.50
C VAL A 191 -8.09 9.39 10.15
N GLY A 192 -7.12 9.17 11.03
CA GLY A 192 -5.71 9.45 10.77
C GLY A 192 -5.17 8.71 9.54
N VAL A 193 -5.49 7.42 9.39
CA VAL A 193 -5.10 6.64 8.19
C VAL A 193 -5.74 7.21 6.93
N VAL A 194 -7.05 7.50 6.95
CA VAL A 194 -7.76 8.10 5.81
C VAL A 194 -7.14 9.44 5.40
N LEU A 195 -6.87 10.31 6.38
CA LEU A 195 -6.25 11.62 6.12
C LEU A 195 -4.83 11.47 5.54
N CYS A 196 -4.00 10.58 6.11
CA CYS A 196 -2.67 10.32 5.58
C CYS A 196 -2.72 9.76 4.15
N HIS A 197 -3.68 8.89 3.84
CA HIS A 197 -3.87 8.38 2.48
C HIS A 197 -4.31 9.49 1.52
N LEU A 198 -5.26 10.36 1.91
CA LEU A 198 -5.66 11.53 1.12
C LEU A 198 -4.50 12.49 0.88
N VAL A 199 -3.71 12.78 1.92
CA VAL A 199 -2.52 13.65 1.80
C VAL A 199 -1.51 13.03 0.84
N THR A 200 -1.20 11.73 0.96
CA THR A 200 -0.28 11.04 0.05
C THR A 200 -0.76 11.14 -1.39
N SER A 201 -2.04 10.85 -1.65
CA SER A 201 -2.62 10.96 -2.99
C SER A 201 -2.66 12.41 -3.49
N GLY A 202 -2.92 13.38 -2.61
CA GLY A 202 -2.90 14.80 -2.94
C GLY A 202 -1.50 15.30 -3.33
N VAL A 203 -0.47 14.87 -2.62
CA VAL A 203 0.93 15.24 -2.90
C VAL A 203 1.39 14.74 -4.27
N THR A 204 0.86 13.63 -4.79
CA THR A 204 1.20 13.16 -6.14
C THR A 204 0.73 14.10 -7.26
N PHE A 205 -0.23 15.00 -7.01
CA PHE A 205 -0.61 16.04 -7.98
C PHE A 205 0.47 17.13 -8.18
N LEU A 206 1.51 17.16 -7.32
CA LEU A 206 2.66 18.03 -7.50
C LEU A 206 3.62 17.54 -8.60
N ASN A 207 3.48 16.30 -9.09
CA ASN A 207 4.26 15.82 -10.21
C ASN A 207 3.99 16.69 -11.45
N PRO A 208 5.03 17.06 -12.22
CA PRO A 208 6.37 16.49 -12.30
C PRO A 208 7.44 17.03 -11.33
N LEU A 209 7.07 17.81 -10.31
CA LEU A 209 8.02 18.27 -9.27
C LEU A 209 8.31 17.12 -8.30
N TYR A 210 9.14 16.18 -8.72
CA TYR A 210 9.36 14.91 -7.99
C TYR A 210 9.95 15.10 -6.60
N GLU A 211 10.82 16.09 -6.38
CA GLU A 211 11.34 16.41 -5.05
C GLU A 211 10.22 16.86 -4.10
N ALA A 212 9.28 17.64 -4.61
CA ALA A 212 8.14 18.13 -3.84
C ALA A 212 7.15 17.02 -3.48
N SER A 213 7.08 15.93 -4.24
CA SER A 213 6.21 14.79 -3.96
C SER A 213 6.94 13.69 -3.17
N LEU A 214 8.14 13.33 -3.57
CA LEU A 214 8.86 12.18 -3.03
C LEU A 214 9.30 12.40 -1.57
N ILE A 215 9.87 13.57 -1.26
CA ILE A 215 10.38 13.87 0.09
C ILE A 215 9.27 13.80 1.14
N PRO A 216 8.12 14.49 1.00
CA PRO A 216 7.03 14.38 1.98
C PRO A 216 6.47 12.96 2.11
N ILE A 217 6.37 12.22 1.00
CA ILE A 217 5.87 10.85 1.02
C ILE A 217 6.80 9.93 1.80
N TYR A 218 8.13 10.06 1.66
CA TYR A 218 9.09 9.27 2.42
C TYR A 218 9.10 9.64 3.90
N VAL A 219 9.01 10.93 4.23
CA VAL A 219 8.85 11.37 5.63
C VAL A 219 7.58 10.75 6.23
N LEU A 220 6.46 10.81 5.51
CA LEU A 220 5.21 10.20 5.95
C LEU A 220 5.34 8.67 6.08
N THR A 221 6.04 8.01 5.16
CA THR A 221 6.29 6.56 5.22
C THR A 221 7.04 6.18 6.49
N LEU A 222 8.07 6.92 6.87
CA LEU A 222 8.82 6.68 8.11
C LEU A 222 7.93 6.89 9.35
N LEU A 223 7.16 7.98 9.39
CA LEU A 223 6.23 8.26 10.50
C LEU A 223 5.15 7.18 10.63
N MET A 224 4.57 6.74 9.51
CA MET A 224 3.59 5.65 9.48
C MET A 224 4.21 4.32 9.90
N GLY A 225 5.47 4.05 9.53
CA GLY A 225 6.21 2.86 9.96
C GLY A 225 6.38 2.82 11.47
N VAL A 226 6.79 3.92 12.09
CA VAL A 226 6.90 4.05 13.56
C VAL A 226 5.53 3.86 14.21
N TRP A 227 4.48 4.49 13.68
CA TRP A 227 3.13 4.33 14.22
C TRP A 227 2.62 2.89 14.08
N ALA A 228 2.83 2.24 12.94
CA ALA A 228 2.46 0.84 12.72
C ALA A 228 3.19 -0.09 13.70
N PHE A 229 4.49 0.14 13.94
CA PHE A 229 5.27 -0.61 14.92
C PHE A 229 4.65 -0.52 16.33
N VAL A 230 4.33 0.70 16.79
CA VAL A 230 3.69 0.91 18.10
C VAL A 230 2.27 0.31 18.13
N ALA A 231 1.49 0.46 17.06
CA ALA A 231 0.14 -0.08 16.95
C ALA A 231 0.10 -1.61 17.02
N ALA A 232 1.11 -2.27 16.43
CA ALA A 232 1.30 -3.72 16.49
C ALA A 232 1.76 -4.24 17.88
N GLY A 233 2.02 -3.34 18.84
CA GLY A 233 2.52 -3.70 20.18
C GLY A 233 4.04 -3.64 20.31
N GLY A 234 4.73 -3.04 19.33
CA GLY A 234 6.17 -2.83 19.39
C GLY A 234 6.56 -1.88 20.52
N ASN A 235 7.65 -2.21 21.21
CA ASN A 235 8.23 -1.39 22.27
C ASN A 235 9.75 -1.30 22.06
N TYR A 236 10.35 -0.20 22.53
CA TYR A 236 11.81 0.00 22.49
C TYR A 236 12.58 -1.18 23.12
N HIS A 237 12.06 -1.76 24.19
CA HIS A 237 12.64 -2.95 24.84
C HIS A 237 12.72 -4.16 23.89
N ASN A 238 11.72 -4.35 23.01
CA ASN A 238 11.72 -5.43 22.02
C ASN A 238 12.80 -5.23 20.96
N ILE A 239 13.00 -3.97 20.51
CA ILE A 239 14.08 -3.63 19.58
C ILE A 239 15.43 -3.94 20.20
N ARG A 240 15.66 -3.51 21.46
CA ARG A 240 16.91 -3.75 22.16
C ARG A 240 17.20 -5.23 22.35
N LYS A 241 16.20 -6.04 22.69
CA LYS A 241 16.33 -7.50 22.77
C LYS A 241 16.71 -8.13 21.43
N CYS A 242 16.03 -7.73 20.34
CA CYS A 242 16.31 -8.24 19.02
C CYS A 242 17.74 -7.92 18.59
N LEU A 243 18.21 -6.70 18.80
CA LEU A 243 19.60 -6.28 18.50
C LEU A 243 20.63 -7.02 19.36
N ALA A 244 20.32 -7.28 20.64
CA ALA A 244 21.21 -8.05 21.52
C ALA A 244 21.33 -9.52 21.10
N CYS A 245 20.22 -10.15 20.65
CA CYS A 245 20.26 -11.51 20.11
C CYS A 245 21.08 -11.59 18.81
N LEU A 246 20.93 -10.62 17.91
CA LEU A 246 21.73 -10.56 16.67
C LEU A 246 23.24 -10.35 16.94
N GLY A 247 23.58 -9.59 17.99
CA GLY A 247 24.98 -9.39 18.41
C GLY A 247 25.61 -10.63 19.05
N HIS A 248 24.82 -11.48 19.69
CA HIS A 248 25.32 -12.70 20.34
C HIS A 248 25.61 -13.82 19.32
N ASP A 249 24.81 -13.95 18.26
CA ASP A 249 25.05 -14.92 17.18
C ASP A 249 26.28 -14.59 16.33
N GLN A 250 26.72 -13.32 16.30
CA GLN A 250 27.96 -12.92 15.62
C GLN A 250 29.23 -13.16 16.48
N ALA A 251 29.08 -13.22 17.79
CA ALA A 251 30.22 -13.47 18.70
C ALA A 251 30.56 -14.97 18.88
N VAL A 252 29.72 -15.87 18.36
CA VAL A 252 29.88 -17.34 18.46
C VAL A 252 30.33 -17.96 17.11
N ARG A 253 30.53 -17.14 16.08
CA ARG A 253 31.16 -17.55 14.80
C ARG A 253 32.57 -16.98 14.70
#